data_8972be236f729cd469eebe7081038d52
#
_entry.id   8972be236f729cd469eebe7081038d52
#
_cell.length_a   1.000
_cell.length_b   1.000
_cell.length_c   1.000
_cell.angle_alpha   90.00
_cell.angle_beta   90.00
_cell.angle_gamma   90.00
#
_symmetry.space_group_name_H-M   'P 1'
#
loop_
_entity.id
_entity.type
_entity.pdbx_description
1 polymer ?
#
loop_
_entity_poly.entity_id
_entity_poly.type
_entity_poly.pdbx_seq_one_letter_code
_entity_poly.pdbx_strand_id
1 'polypeptide(L)'
;MDIRCLNSDHGNTWQAVHGDCVDVLSQVPPDSIGLSVYSPPFGSLFVYSESAADMGNSTDDEFAQHYAWLVREKLRVTMPGRLTAVHCSDLPMTKWKDGAVGIKDFSGQIIKTHEEAGWIFHGRRTIWKCPVVEMTRTKHVGLLYKQLQKDSSKSRGGMPDYLLTFIKPGDNPRLIAHTPADFPLDQWQEWASPVWMSVNQSKVLNVKAARTPGDERHLCPLQLDVIERAVVMWSNPNDIVLSPFMGIGSEGVVSLKLGRKFFGVELKESYWRQACKNLDAEDRQGALFAEAAE
;
A
#
# COMPACT_ATOMS: atom_id res chain seq x y z
N MET A 1 -7.61 -12.52 -25.47
CA MET A 1 -7.69 -12.56 -24.00
C MET A 1 -8.74 -11.56 -23.59
N ASP A 2 -9.84 -12.03 -23.01
CA ASP A 2 -10.88 -11.11 -22.53
C ASP A 2 -10.33 -10.34 -21.33
N ILE A 3 -10.15 -9.07 -21.52
CA ILE A 3 -9.68 -8.13 -20.53
C ILE A 3 -10.77 -8.01 -19.46
N ARG A 4 -10.50 -8.47 -18.26
CA ARG A 4 -11.44 -8.44 -17.15
C ARG A 4 -11.43 -7.08 -16.43
N CYS A 5 -11.62 -6.00 -17.17
CA CYS A 5 -12.14 -4.76 -16.62
C CYS A 5 -13.65 -4.94 -16.48
N LEU A 6 -14.13 -5.06 -15.24
CA LEU A 6 -15.54 -5.26 -14.96
C LEU A 6 -16.32 -3.94 -15.03
N ASN A 7 -15.68 -2.85 -14.56
CA ASN A 7 -16.21 -1.49 -14.58
C ASN A 7 -15.10 -0.46 -14.38
N SER A 8 -15.35 0.80 -14.74
CA SER A 8 -14.44 1.91 -14.46
C SER A 8 -15.24 3.19 -14.17
N ASP A 9 -14.67 4.04 -13.31
CA ASP A 9 -15.17 5.37 -13.01
C ASP A 9 -14.01 6.36 -12.93
N HIS A 10 -14.28 7.65 -13.19
CA HIS A 10 -13.22 8.66 -13.27
C HIS A 10 -13.76 10.06 -12.93
N GLY A 11 -12.92 10.90 -12.42
CA GLY A 11 -13.07 12.34 -12.30
C GLY A 11 -12.10 13.10 -13.19
N ASN A 12 -11.82 14.36 -12.85
CA ASN A 12 -10.89 15.19 -13.60
C ASN A 12 -9.42 14.74 -13.41
N THR A 13 -9.08 14.25 -12.20
CA THR A 13 -7.72 13.94 -11.80
C THR A 13 -7.53 12.49 -11.34
N TRP A 14 -8.56 11.66 -11.40
CA TRP A 14 -8.50 10.26 -10.98
C TRP A 14 -9.23 9.31 -11.92
N GLN A 15 -8.78 8.06 -11.92
CA GLN A 15 -9.46 6.93 -12.52
C GLN A 15 -9.38 5.73 -11.59
N ALA A 16 -10.51 5.05 -11.39
CA ALA A 16 -10.64 3.86 -10.59
C ALA A 16 -11.24 2.72 -11.41
N VAL A 17 -10.55 1.59 -11.48
CA VAL A 17 -10.96 0.43 -12.27
C VAL A 17 -11.34 -0.72 -11.35
N HIS A 18 -12.54 -1.28 -11.55
CA HIS A 18 -12.98 -2.52 -10.94
C HIS A 18 -12.51 -3.70 -11.79
N GLY A 19 -11.56 -4.48 -11.31
CA GLY A 19 -10.99 -5.58 -12.06
C GLY A 19 -9.73 -6.19 -11.43
N ASP A 20 -9.15 -7.15 -12.13
CA ASP A 20 -7.86 -7.72 -11.78
C ASP A 20 -6.72 -6.75 -12.12
N CYS A 21 -5.84 -6.51 -11.15
CA CYS A 21 -4.77 -5.51 -11.32
C CYS A 21 -3.74 -5.91 -12.38
N VAL A 22 -3.49 -7.19 -12.62
CA VAL A 22 -2.55 -7.65 -13.65
C VAL A 22 -3.13 -7.41 -15.04
N ASP A 23 -4.40 -7.77 -15.24
CA ASP A 23 -5.11 -7.56 -16.50
C ASP A 23 -5.24 -6.06 -16.82
N VAL A 24 -5.61 -5.25 -15.83
CA VAL A 24 -5.77 -3.80 -16.01
C VAL A 24 -4.43 -3.14 -16.31
N LEU A 25 -3.37 -3.45 -15.57
CA LEU A 25 -2.06 -2.83 -15.79
C LEU A 25 -1.45 -3.18 -17.14
N SER A 26 -1.76 -4.35 -17.71
CA SER A 26 -1.27 -4.75 -19.05
C SER A 26 -1.65 -3.74 -20.15
N GLN A 27 -2.70 -2.93 -19.93
CA GLN A 27 -3.20 -1.92 -20.86
C GLN A 27 -2.67 -0.52 -20.58
N VAL A 28 -2.07 -0.30 -19.41
CA VAL A 28 -1.47 0.99 -19.05
C VAL A 28 -0.22 1.20 -19.88
N PRO A 29 -0.02 2.37 -20.50
CA PRO A 29 1.17 2.65 -21.28
C PRO A 29 2.46 2.48 -20.45
N PRO A 30 3.56 1.99 -21.05
CA PRO A 30 4.84 1.93 -20.37
C PRO A 30 5.30 3.34 -19.98
N ASP A 31 6.12 3.43 -18.93
CA ASP A 31 6.78 4.67 -18.51
C ASP A 31 5.83 5.86 -18.25
N SER A 32 4.61 5.57 -17.79
CA SER A 32 3.55 6.58 -17.55
C SER A 32 3.29 6.88 -16.06
N ILE A 33 3.68 5.99 -15.16
CA ILE A 33 3.43 6.11 -13.73
C ILE A 33 4.60 6.78 -13.02
N GLY A 34 4.32 7.83 -12.26
CA GLY A 34 5.33 8.59 -11.52
C GLY A 34 5.71 7.97 -10.18
N LEU A 35 4.76 7.33 -9.51
CA LEU A 35 4.95 6.68 -8.21
C LEU A 35 3.90 5.59 -8.03
N SER A 36 4.23 4.48 -7.38
CA SER A 36 3.22 3.58 -6.84
C SER A 36 3.31 3.54 -5.32
N VAL A 37 2.16 3.62 -4.63
CA VAL A 37 2.06 3.43 -3.18
C VAL A 37 0.92 2.46 -2.91
N TYR A 38 1.18 1.39 -2.17
CA TYR A 38 0.15 0.38 -1.89
C TYR A 38 0.58 -0.58 -0.78
N SER A 39 -0.41 -1.32 -0.26
CA SER A 39 -0.21 -2.49 0.59
C SER A 39 -0.71 -3.73 -0.17
N PRO A 40 0.14 -4.73 -0.44
CA PRO A 40 -0.33 -5.96 -1.08
C PRO A 40 -1.25 -6.73 -0.14
N PRO A 41 -2.18 -7.53 -0.66
CA PRO A 41 -2.93 -8.46 0.17
C PRO A 41 -1.97 -9.46 0.83
N PHE A 42 -2.27 -9.84 2.05
CA PHE A 42 -1.51 -10.86 2.75
C PHE A 42 -2.02 -12.23 2.29
N GLY A 43 -1.24 -12.92 1.48
CA GLY A 43 -1.57 -14.27 1.01
C GLY A 43 -1.93 -15.21 2.15
N SER A 44 -2.99 -15.98 2.00
CA SER A 44 -3.51 -16.97 2.96
C SER A 44 -3.92 -16.45 4.35
N LEU A 45 -3.89 -15.14 4.61
CA LEU A 45 -4.32 -14.55 5.89
C LEU A 45 -5.73 -14.00 5.86
N PHE A 46 -6.14 -13.38 4.75
CA PHE A 46 -7.44 -12.75 4.61
C PHE A 46 -8.05 -13.05 3.25
N VAL A 47 -9.33 -13.40 3.25
CA VAL A 47 -10.15 -13.52 2.04
C VAL A 47 -10.75 -12.15 1.75
N TYR A 48 -10.35 -11.52 0.65
CA TYR A 48 -10.84 -10.18 0.28
C TYR A 48 -12.05 -10.25 -0.65
N SER A 49 -12.15 -11.30 -1.48
CA SER A 49 -13.29 -11.56 -2.36
C SER A 49 -13.47 -13.06 -2.62
N GLU A 50 -14.59 -13.46 -3.24
CA GLU A 50 -14.83 -14.85 -3.68
C GLU A 50 -14.18 -15.14 -5.05
N SER A 51 -13.48 -14.19 -5.65
CA SER A 51 -12.86 -14.34 -6.97
C SER A 51 -11.62 -15.22 -6.91
N ALA A 52 -11.45 -16.07 -7.92
CA ALA A 52 -10.21 -16.83 -8.12
C ALA A 52 -8.99 -15.95 -8.45
N ALA A 53 -9.23 -14.68 -8.85
CA ALA A 53 -8.19 -13.68 -9.07
C ALA A 53 -7.75 -12.97 -7.79
N ASP A 54 -8.41 -13.24 -6.64
CA ASP A 54 -8.03 -12.67 -5.35
C ASP A 54 -6.75 -13.32 -4.83
N MET A 55 -5.67 -12.58 -4.85
CA MET A 55 -4.37 -13.03 -4.34
C MET A 55 -4.41 -13.37 -2.84
N GLY A 56 -5.37 -12.82 -2.09
CA GLY A 56 -5.57 -13.16 -0.67
C GLY A 56 -6.08 -14.59 -0.45
N ASN A 57 -6.77 -15.18 -1.44
CA ASN A 57 -7.31 -16.53 -1.39
C ASN A 57 -6.29 -17.60 -1.83
N SER A 58 -5.16 -17.17 -2.39
CA SER A 58 -4.16 -18.05 -2.96
C SER A 58 -3.32 -18.74 -1.88
N THR A 59 -2.80 -19.91 -2.20
CA THR A 59 -1.68 -20.51 -1.45
C THR A 59 -0.47 -19.58 -1.52
N ASP A 60 0.51 -19.78 -0.64
CA ASP A 60 1.72 -18.94 -0.64
C ASP A 60 2.45 -18.95 -2.00
N ASP A 61 2.48 -20.10 -2.67
CA ASP A 61 3.13 -20.27 -3.99
C ASP A 61 2.34 -19.59 -5.11
N GLU A 62 1.02 -19.70 -5.11
CA GLU A 62 0.14 -19.00 -6.06
C GLU A 62 0.21 -17.48 -5.86
N PHE A 63 0.18 -17.03 -4.61
CA PHE A 63 0.38 -15.61 -4.30
C PHE A 63 1.71 -15.11 -4.87
N ALA A 64 2.81 -15.84 -4.64
CA ALA A 64 4.13 -15.46 -5.12
C ALA A 64 4.17 -15.33 -6.66
N GLN A 65 3.51 -16.23 -7.39
CA GLN A 65 3.43 -16.18 -8.84
C GLN A 65 2.60 -14.98 -9.34
N HIS A 66 1.39 -14.80 -8.81
CA HIS A 66 0.52 -13.68 -9.19
C HIS A 66 1.16 -12.34 -8.84
N TYR A 67 1.77 -12.24 -7.67
CA TYR A 67 2.47 -11.03 -7.25
C TYR A 67 3.69 -10.74 -8.13
N ALA A 68 4.43 -11.76 -8.56
CA ALA A 68 5.55 -11.59 -9.48
C ALA A 68 5.10 -11.04 -10.86
N TRP A 69 3.94 -11.44 -11.37
CA TRP A 69 3.37 -10.87 -12.59
C TRP A 69 3.03 -9.40 -12.41
N LEU A 70 2.35 -9.05 -11.33
CA LEU A 70 2.04 -7.66 -11.00
C LEU A 70 3.31 -6.80 -10.88
N VAL A 71 4.34 -7.30 -10.21
CA VAL A 71 5.61 -6.57 -10.01
C VAL A 71 6.32 -6.30 -11.34
N ARG A 72 6.24 -7.22 -12.31
CA ARG A 72 6.77 -7.03 -13.68
C ARG A 72 5.97 -5.97 -14.44
N GLU A 73 4.63 -6.01 -14.41
CA GLU A 73 3.80 -5.00 -15.05
C GLU A 73 4.03 -3.61 -14.43
N LYS A 74 4.17 -3.53 -13.11
CA LYS A 74 4.54 -2.30 -12.42
C LYS A 74 5.91 -1.77 -12.87
N LEU A 75 6.90 -2.66 -13.07
CA LEU A 75 8.19 -2.23 -13.62
C LEU A 75 8.02 -1.63 -15.02
N ARG A 76 7.20 -2.23 -15.88
CA ARG A 76 6.94 -1.76 -17.23
C ARG A 76 6.30 -0.36 -17.24
N VAL A 77 5.25 -0.15 -16.43
CA VAL A 77 4.46 1.09 -16.44
C VAL A 77 5.11 2.24 -15.68
N THR A 78 6.00 1.97 -14.73
CA THR A 78 6.70 3.00 -13.95
C THR A 78 7.76 3.70 -14.82
N MET A 79 7.89 5.01 -14.73
CA MET A 79 8.93 5.78 -15.40
C MET A 79 10.33 5.35 -14.91
N PRO A 80 11.38 5.34 -15.77
CA PRO A 80 12.75 5.09 -15.35
C PRO A 80 13.19 6.04 -14.22
N GLY A 81 14.00 5.54 -13.28
CA GLY A 81 14.49 6.30 -12.13
C GLY A 81 13.41 6.69 -11.12
N ARG A 82 12.18 6.19 -11.26
CA ARG A 82 11.06 6.46 -10.34
C ARG A 82 10.82 5.27 -9.40
N LEU A 83 10.06 5.52 -8.36
CA LEU A 83 9.92 4.63 -7.21
C LEU A 83 8.57 3.90 -7.17
N THR A 84 8.59 2.73 -6.56
CA THR A 84 7.42 2.09 -5.97
C THR A 84 7.64 1.93 -4.46
N ALA A 85 6.63 2.25 -3.67
CA ALA A 85 6.61 2.14 -2.22
C ALA A 85 5.58 1.09 -1.80
N VAL A 86 6.04 0.03 -1.15
CA VAL A 86 5.22 -1.11 -0.73
C VAL A 86 5.16 -1.14 0.79
N HIS A 87 3.97 -0.94 1.33
CA HIS A 87 3.73 -1.09 2.76
C HIS A 87 3.41 -2.55 3.08
N CYS A 88 4.12 -3.12 4.04
CA CYS A 88 3.88 -4.50 4.50
C CYS A 88 4.26 -4.67 5.97
N SER A 89 3.94 -5.83 6.52
CA SER A 89 4.42 -6.31 7.82
C SER A 89 4.77 -7.78 7.69
N ASP A 90 5.67 -8.26 8.51
CA ASP A 90 5.89 -9.70 8.62
C ASP A 90 4.68 -10.38 9.28
N LEU A 91 4.55 -11.69 9.10
CA LEU A 91 3.35 -12.42 9.46
C LEU A 91 3.58 -13.34 10.67
N PRO A 92 2.69 -13.34 11.67
CA PRO A 92 2.82 -14.27 12.79
C PRO A 92 2.49 -15.68 12.36
N MET A 93 3.35 -16.64 12.70
CA MET A 93 3.10 -18.07 12.55
C MET A 93 2.38 -18.62 13.79
N THR A 94 1.45 -19.53 13.57
CA THR A 94 0.71 -20.22 14.63
C THR A 94 0.93 -21.73 14.57
N LYS A 95 1.00 -22.37 15.73
CA LYS A 95 1.29 -23.82 15.80
C LYS A 95 0.28 -24.67 15.03
N TRP A 96 -0.99 -24.29 15.03
CA TRP A 96 -2.05 -25.07 14.39
C TRP A 96 -2.06 -24.94 12.86
N LYS A 97 -1.66 -23.78 12.34
CA LYS A 97 -1.65 -23.49 10.89
C LYS A 97 -0.27 -23.83 10.28
N ASP A 98 0.80 -23.42 10.97
CA ASP A 98 2.17 -23.41 10.44
C ASP A 98 3.06 -24.51 11.07
N GLY A 99 2.53 -25.30 12.00
CA GLY A 99 3.28 -26.34 12.72
C GLY A 99 4.23 -25.80 13.80
N ALA A 100 4.56 -24.52 13.76
CA ALA A 100 5.46 -23.85 14.70
C ALA A 100 4.96 -22.42 15.04
N VAL A 101 5.46 -21.87 16.15
CA VAL A 101 5.26 -20.46 16.50
C VAL A 101 6.50 -19.69 16.08
N GLY A 102 6.32 -18.63 15.30
CA GLY A 102 7.43 -17.83 14.77
C GLY A 102 6.92 -16.61 14.01
N ILE A 103 7.77 -16.11 13.14
CA ILE A 103 7.46 -15.01 12.21
C ILE A 103 7.85 -15.48 10.81
N LYS A 104 6.94 -15.26 9.85
CA LYS A 104 7.18 -15.47 8.44
C LYS A 104 7.70 -14.16 7.86
N ASP A 105 8.87 -14.21 7.24
CA ASP A 105 9.52 -13.06 6.59
C ASP A 105 8.81 -12.69 5.28
N PHE A 106 7.67 -12.01 5.39
CA PHE A 106 6.93 -11.53 4.24
C PHE A 106 7.62 -10.33 3.58
N SER A 107 8.24 -9.47 4.39
CA SER A 107 9.00 -8.32 3.87
C SER A 107 10.18 -8.76 3.01
N GLY A 108 10.90 -9.82 3.39
CA GLY A 108 11.97 -10.40 2.59
C GLY A 108 11.47 -11.04 1.29
N GLN A 109 10.30 -11.68 1.30
CA GLN A 109 9.67 -12.22 0.09
C GLN A 109 9.33 -11.10 -0.91
N ILE A 110 8.75 -9.99 -0.44
CA ILE A 110 8.45 -8.81 -1.27
C ILE A 110 9.74 -8.25 -1.89
N ILE A 111 10.82 -8.10 -1.11
CA ILE A 111 12.11 -7.62 -1.62
C ILE A 111 12.62 -8.54 -2.72
N LYS A 112 12.71 -9.84 -2.45
CA LYS A 112 13.19 -10.83 -3.41
C LYS A 112 12.39 -10.79 -4.72
N THR A 113 11.06 -10.76 -4.65
CA THR A 113 10.18 -10.72 -5.84
C THR A 113 10.44 -9.47 -6.69
N HIS A 114 10.68 -8.31 -6.07
CA HIS A 114 10.99 -7.09 -6.80
C HIS A 114 12.36 -7.16 -7.47
N GLU A 115 13.39 -7.62 -6.76
CA GLU A 115 14.74 -7.77 -7.29
C GLU A 115 14.78 -8.77 -8.47
N GLU A 116 14.09 -9.91 -8.35
CA GLU A 116 13.95 -10.89 -9.43
C GLU A 116 13.22 -10.35 -10.67
N ALA A 117 12.33 -9.37 -10.48
CA ALA A 117 11.66 -8.69 -11.58
C ALA A 117 12.50 -7.56 -12.22
N GLY A 118 13.66 -7.20 -11.64
CA GLY A 118 14.55 -6.18 -12.17
C GLY A 118 14.47 -4.82 -11.47
N TRP A 119 13.74 -4.69 -10.38
CA TRP A 119 13.78 -3.51 -9.51
C TRP A 119 15.07 -3.48 -8.68
N ILE A 120 15.53 -2.28 -8.34
CA ILE A 120 16.63 -2.06 -7.39
C ILE A 120 16.01 -1.78 -6.02
N PHE A 121 16.33 -2.58 -5.02
CA PHE A 121 15.93 -2.30 -3.64
C PHE A 121 16.58 -1.00 -3.16
N HIS A 122 15.77 0.02 -2.89
CA HIS A 122 16.25 1.36 -2.59
C HIS A 122 16.30 1.66 -1.09
N GLY A 123 15.39 1.07 -0.30
CA GLY A 123 15.43 1.25 1.13
C GLY A 123 14.23 0.67 1.88
N ARG A 124 14.39 0.64 3.19
CA ARG A 124 13.35 0.20 4.14
C ARG A 124 13.18 1.27 5.21
N ARG A 125 11.95 1.65 5.47
CA ARG A 125 11.58 2.44 6.65
C ARG A 125 10.77 1.56 7.59
N THR A 126 11.17 1.54 8.85
CA THR A 126 10.44 0.82 9.90
C THR A 126 9.39 1.76 10.50
N ILE A 127 8.12 1.37 10.47
CA ILE A 127 7.02 2.12 11.04
C ILE A 127 6.72 1.51 12.41
N TRP A 128 6.93 2.31 13.45
CA TRP A 128 6.68 1.86 14.81
C TRP A 128 5.20 1.59 15.06
N LYS A 129 4.92 0.52 15.77
CA LYS A 129 3.58 0.16 16.25
C LYS A 129 3.60 -0.06 17.75
N CYS A 130 2.53 0.37 18.41
CA CYS A 130 2.39 0.15 19.85
C CYS A 130 2.22 -1.36 20.15
N PRO A 131 3.15 -1.99 20.87
CA PRO A 131 3.08 -3.43 21.16
C PRO A 131 1.87 -3.80 22.01
N VAL A 132 1.36 -2.87 22.84
CA VAL A 132 0.15 -3.09 23.63
C VAL A 132 -1.09 -3.18 22.74
N VAL A 133 -1.20 -2.31 21.74
CA VAL A 133 -2.28 -2.35 20.74
C VAL A 133 -2.21 -3.64 19.91
N GLU A 134 -1.01 -4.01 19.47
CA GLU A 134 -0.79 -5.27 18.75
C GLU A 134 -1.21 -6.48 19.61
N MET A 135 -0.76 -6.54 20.84
CA MET A 135 -1.12 -7.60 21.80
C MET A 135 -2.63 -7.72 21.96
N THR A 136 -3.32 -6.58 22.13
CA THR A 136 -4.78 -6.56 22.32
C THR A 136 -5.53 -7.05 21.09
N ARG A 137 -5.04 -6.70 19.89
CA ARG A 137 -5.65 -7.07 18.61
C ARG A 137 -5.38 -8.52 18.24
N THR A 138 -4.12 -8.98 18.36
CA THR A 138 -3.70 -10.29 17.89
C THR A 138 -3.82 -11.38 18.97
N LYS A 139 -3.89 -10.99 20.24
CA LYS A 139 -3.84 -11.89 21.41
C LYS A 139 -2.63 -12.83 21.38
N HIS A 140 -1.54 -12.39 20.76
CA HIS A 140 -0.35 -13.21 20.56
C HIS A 140 0.37 -13.46 21.87
N VAL A 141 0.50 -14.72 22.25
CA VAL A 141 1.03 -15.16 23.56
C VAL A 141 2.43 -14.61 23.84
N GLY A 142 3.30 -14.52 22.82
CA GLY A 142 4.67 -14.00 22.95
C GLY A 142 4.76 -12.52 23.35
N LEU A 143 3.68 -11.74 23.20
CA LEU A 143 3.60 -10.33 23.61
C LEU A 143 3.03 -10.14 25.02
N LEU A 144 2.57 -11.21 25.66
CA LEU A 144 1.99 -11.12 27.01
C LEU A 144 3.09 -11.01 28.07
N TYR A 145 2.98 -10.05 28.99
CA TYR A 145 3.89 -9.94 30.13
C TYR A 145 3.95 -11.24 30.97
N LYS A 146 2.81 -11.96 31.06
CA LYS A 146 2.74 -13.27 31.70
C LYS A 146 3.65 -14.31 31.03
N GLN A 147 3.87 -14.21 29.70
CA GLN A 147 4.80 -15.12 29.02
C GLN A 147 6.25 -14.84 29.39
N LEU A 148 6.61 -13.57 29.56
CA LEU A 148 7.94 -13.17 30.07
C LEU A 148 8.21 -13.81 31.45
N GLN A 149 7.21 -13.78 32.33
CA GLN A 149 7.33 -14.36 33.68
C GLN A 149 7.40 -15.90 33.70
N LYS A 150 6.71 -16.53 32.73
CA LYS A 150 6.64 -18.00 32.67
C LYS A 150 7.86 -18.60 31.94
N ASP A 151 8.22 -18.05 30.82
CA ASP A 151 9.33 -18.52 29.97
C ASP A 151 9.67 -17.40 28.98
N SER A 152 10.68 -16.59 29.32
CA SER A 152 11.08 -15.43 28.53
C SER A 152 11.66 -15.81 27.16
N SER A 153 12.16 -17.05 26.99
CA SER A 153 12.65 -17.53 25.67
C SER A 153 11.55 -17.55 24.58
N LYS A 154 10.30 -17.56 25.00
CA LYS A 154 9.11 -17.50 24.13
C LYS A 154 8.52 -16.09 23.97
N SER A 155 9.14 -15.11 24.63
CA SER A 155 8.73 -13.71 24.46
C SER A 155 9.30 -13.16 23.15
N ARG A 156 8.54 -12.26 22.51
CA ARG A 156 9.02 -11.51 21.35
C ARG A 156 8.65 -10.03 21.46
N GLY A 157 9.32 -9.19 20.69
CA GLY A 157 8.91 -7.81 20.50
C GLY A 157 7.63 -7.68 19.66
N GLY A 158 7.04 -6.51 19.64
CA GLY A 158 6.00 -6.16 18.68
C GLY A 158 6.55 -6.17 17.25
N MET A 159 5.70 -6.45 16.28
CA MET A 159 6.07 -6.40 14.86
C MET A 159 5.79 -5.00 14.31
N PRO A 160 6.80 -4.34 13.72
CA PRO A 160 6.58 -3.07 13.02
C PRO A 160 5.89 -3.32 11.68
N ASP A 161 5.41 -2.23 11.07
CA ASP A 161 5.19 -2.23 9.63
C ASP A 161 6.47 -1.73 8.94
N TYR A 162 6.57 -2.02 7.65
CA TYR A 162 7.65 -1.56 6.80
C TYR A 162 7.09 -0.81 5.60
N LEU A 163 7.78 0.27 5.19
CA LEU A 163 7.64 0.84 3.88
C LEU A 163 8.90 0.51 3.09
N LEU A 164 8.78 -0.44 2.17
CA LEU A 164 9.84 -0.88 1.28
C LEU A 164 9.80 -0.04 0.01
N THR A 165 10.95 0.49 -0.41
CA THR A 165 11.05 1.28 -1.62
C THR A 165 11.96 0.62 -2.63
N PHE A 166 11.53 0.65 -3.90
CA PHE A 166 12.29 0.09 -5.03
C PHE A 166 12.33 1.13 -6.14
N ILE A 167 13.46 1.25 -6.82
CA ILE A 167 13.66 2.16 -7.94
C ILE A 167 13.72 1.37 -9.25
N LYS A 168 13.02 1.85 -10.28
CA LYS A 168 13.17 1.32 -11.62
C LYS A 168 14.53 1.75 -12.20
N PRO A 169 15.35 0.84 -12.77
CA PRO A 169 16.59 1.21 -13.43
C PRO A 169 16.38 2.26 -14.52
N GLY A 170 17.38 3.11 -14.72
CA GLY A 170 17.41 4.17 -15.73
C GLY A 170 17.35 5.57 -15.15
N ASP A 171 17.55 6.56 -15.98
CA ASP A 171 17.57 7.98 -15.61
C ASP A 171 16.15 8.53 -15.49
N ASN A 172 15.88 9.31 -14.43
CA ASN A 172 14.59 9.96 -14.24
C ASN A 172 14.43 11.15 -15.24
N PRO A 173 13.51 11.07 -16.19
CA PRO A 173 13.31 12.14 -17.18
C PRO A 173 12.65 13.39 -16.57
N ARG A 174 12.06 13.28 -15.37
CA ARG A 174 11.36 14.35 -14.67
C ARG A 174 11.81 14.37 -13.21
N LEU A 175 12.89 15.08 -12.93
CA LEU A 175 13.47 15.18 -11.59
C LEU A 175 12.41 15.62 -10.57
N ILE A 176 12.45 15.02 -9.38
CA ILE A 176 11.65 15.43 -8.25
C ILE A 176 12.52 16.40 -7.44
N ALA A 177 12.12 17.67 -7.42
CA ALA A 177 12.85 18.71 -6.71
C ALA A 177 11.91 19.38 -5.69
N HIS A 178 12.42 19.59 -4.49
CA HIS A 178 11.74 20.30 -3.43
C HIS A 178 12.46 21.59 -3.09
N THR A 179 11.69 22.62 -2.77
CA THR A 179 12.25 23.84 -2.18
C THR A 179 12.13 23.78 -0.65
N PRO A 180 12.91 24.57 0.10
CA PRO A 180 12.73 24.66 1.56
C PRO A 180 11.34 25.15 2.00
N ALA A 181 10.59 25.80 1.12
CA ALA A 181 9.21 26.20 1.37
C ALA A 181 8.23 25.05 1.24
N ASP A 182 8.43 24.17 0.25
CA ASP A 182 7.54 23.03 -0.02
C ASP A 182 7.81 21.85 0.92
N PHE A 183 9.07 21.66 1.30
CA PHE A 183 9.52 20.57 2.15
C PHE A 183 10.64 21.05 3.08
N PRO A 184 10.28 21.62 4.24
CA PRO A 184 11.22 22.21 5.19
C PRO A 184 12.25 21.20 5.73
N LEU A 185 13.42 21.71 6.13
CA LEU A 185 14.54 20.89 6.59
C LEU A 185 14.19 20.00 7.79
N ASP A 186 13.46 20.54 8.75
CA ASP A 186 13.03 19.79 9.95
C ASP A 186 12.06 18.67 9.61
N GLN A 187 11.13 18.88 8.69
CA GLN A 187 10.25 17.86 8.17
C GLN A 187 11.04 16.78 7.41
N TRP A 188 12.02 17.21 6.57
CA TRP A 188 12.89 16.26 5.89
C TRP A 188 13.70 15.41 6.87
N GLN A 189 14.27 16.00 7.92
CA GLN A 189 15.03 15.28 8.94
C GLN A 189 14.19 14.20 9.64
N GLU A 190 12.93 14.51 9.96
CA GLU A 190 11.99 13.55 10.53
C GLU A 190 11.66 12.40 9.55
N TRP A 191 11.36 12.73 8.29
CA TRP A 191 10.90 11.76 7.30
C TRP A 191 12.04 10.95 6.66
N ALA A 192 13.27 11.46 6.68
CA ALA A 192 14.47 10.74 6.29
C ALA A 192 14.89 9.68 7.32
N SER A 193 14.35 9.73 8.54
CA SER A 193 14.65 8.74 9.58
C SER A 193 14.34 7.31 9.10
N PRO A 194 15.21 6.32 9.41
CA PRO A 194 14.96 4.92 9.09
C PRO A 194 13.83 4.31 9.92
N VAL A 195 13.44 4.96 11.02
CA VAL A 195 12.34 4.56 11.89
C VAL A 195 11.36 5.70 12.04
N TRP A 196 10.12 5.49 11.62
CA TRP A 196 9.03 6.46 11.76
C TRP A 196 8.24 6.19 13.03
N MET A 197 8.50 7.02 14.06
CA MET A 197 7.82 6.93 15.37
C MET A 197 6.53 7.74 15.41
N SER A 198 6.36 8.72 14.53
CA SER A 198 5.30 9.73 14.56
C SER A 198 4.11 9.43 13.63
N VAL A 199 4.06 8.23 13.02
CA VAL A 199 2.91 7.80 12.22
C VAL A 199 1.70 7.55 13.12
N ASN A 200 0.59 8.25 12.85
CA ASN A 200 -0.65 8.01 13.57
C ASN A 200 -1.36 6.76 13.03
N GLN A 201 -1.32 5.67 13.81
CA GLN A 201 -1.88 4.37 13.44
C GLN A 201 -3.40 4.40 13.21
N SER A 202 -4.12 5.38 13.77
CA SER A 202 -5.58 5.52 13.64
C SER A 202 -6.01 6.51 12.56
N LYS A 203 -5.08 7.23 11.93
CA LYS A 203 -5.37 8.16 10.83
C LYS A 203 -5.55 7.37 9.52
N VAL A 204 -6.72 6.81 9.35
CA VAL A 204 -7.13 5.97 8.20
C VAL A 204 -8.52 6.39 7.71
N LEU A 205 -8.85 6.07 6.45
CA LEU A 205 -10.22 6.27 5.96
C LEU A 205 -11.21 5.32 6.66
N ASN A 206 -12.47 5.74 6.73
CA ASN A 206 -13.52 4.97 7.39
C ASN A 206 -14.01 3.79 6.53
N VAL A 207 -13.52 2.59 6.82
CA VAL A 207 -13.90 1.34 6.12
C VAL A 207 -15.34 0.89 6.39
N LYS A 208 -15.94 1.32 7.49
CA LYS A 208 -17.25 0.79 7.91
C LYS A 208 -18.35 0.98 6.86
N ALA A 209 -18.25 2.03 6.05
CA ALA A 209 -19.22 2.33 5.00
C ALA A 209 -19.17 1.33 3.81
N ALA A 210 -18.05 0.61 3.63
CA ALA A 210 -17.82 -0.32 2.52
C ALA A 210 -17.98 -1.79 2.90
N ARG A 211 -18.14 -2.09 4.19
CA ARG A 211 -18.24 -3.46 4.69
C ARG A 211 -19.59 -4.09 4.35
N THR A 212 -19.52 -5.31 3.84
CA THR A 212 -20.68 -6.18 3.67
C THR A 212 -20.76 -7.23 4.80
N PRO A 213 -21.97 -7.80 5.12
CA PRO A 213 -22.06 -8.91 6.04
C PRO A 213 -21.16 -10.08 5.59
N GLY A 214 -20.27 -10.53 6.45
CA GLY A 214 -19.27 -11.56 6.13
C GLY A 214 -17.85 -11.03 5.92
N ASP A 215 -17.66 -9.73 5.77
CA ASP A 215 -16.33 -9.13 5.62
C ASP A 215 -15.48 -9.32 6.87
N GLU A 216 -14.23 -9.65 6.66
CA GLU A 216 -13.26 -9.75 7.76
C GLU A 216 -13.10 -8.41 8.50
N ARG A 217 -13.12 -8.48 9.84
CA ARG A 217 -13.04 -7.30 10.71
C ARG A 217 -11.67 -6.60 10.69
N HIS A 218 -10.68 -7.22 10.06
CA HIS A 218 -9.27 -6.80 10.14
C HIS A 218 -8.75 -6.02 8.94
N LEU A 219 -9.61 -5.72 7.96
CA LEU A 219 -9.24 -4.85 6.84
C LEU A 219 -8.99 -3.44 7.36
N CYS A 220 -7.73 -3.05 7.43
CA CYS A 220 -7.29 -1.70 7.78
C CYS A 220 -6.76 -1.01 6.53
N PRO A 221 -7.32 0.13 6.12
CA PRO A 221 -6.69 0.97 5.09
C PRO A 221 -5.29 1.37 5.52
N LEU A 222 -4.43 1.65 4.54
CA LEU A 222 -3.11 2.21 4.81
C LEU A 222 -3.22 3.55 5.53
N GLN A 223 -2.34 3.81 6.48
CA GLN A 223 -2.31 5.06 7.25
C GLN A 223 -2.04 6.24 6.31
N LEU A 224 -2.85 7.28 6.42
CA LEU A 224 -2.76 8.45 5.56
C LEU A 224 -1.40 9.16 5.70
N ASP A 225 -0.80 9.16 6.89
CA ASP A 225 0.54 9.74 7.11
C ASP A 225 1.64 9.02 6.32
N VAL A 226 1.54 7.69 6.16
CA VAL A 226 2.51 6.91 5.37
C VAL A 226 2.40 7.26 3.89
N ILE A 227 1.16 7.37 3.39
CA ILE A 227 0.88 7.75 2.00
C ILE A 227 1.37 9.16 1.73
N GLU A 228 1.03 10.12 2.62
CA GLU A 228 1.43 11.51 2.52
C GLU A 228 2.95 11.66 2.39
N ARG A 229 3.71 11.01 3.28
CA ARG A 229 5.17 11.02 3.23
C ARG A 229 5.71 10.47 1.93
N ALA A 230 5.17 9.34 1.45
CA ALA A 230 5.60 8.75 0.19
C ALA A 230 5.30 9.65 -1.02
N VAL A 231 4.09 10.20 -1.10
CA VAL A 231 3.64 11.05 -2.21
C VAL A 231 4.43 12.36 -2.24
N VAL A 232 4.62 13.02 -1.09
CA VAL A 232 5.40 14.27 -1.03
C VAL A 232 6.85 14.02 -1.43
N MET A 233 7.52 13.03 -0.81
CA MET A 233 8.95 12.81 -1.04
C MET A 233 9.28 12.33 -2.46
N TRP A 234 8.39 11.56 -3.12
CA TRP A 234 8.77 10.79 -4.30
C TRP A 234 7.88 11.01 -5.53
N SER A 235 7.12 12.10 -5.56
CA SER A 235 6.37 12.48 -6.75
C SER A 235 6.31 13.99 -6.96
N ASN A 236 6.16 14.40 -8.22
CA ASN A 236 5.88 15.79 -8.58
C ASN A 236 4.36 16.07 -8.58
N PRO A 237 3.94 17.35 -8.46
CA PRO A 237 2.58 17.73 -8.83
C PRO A 237 2.21 17.22 -10.22
N ASN A 238 0.96 16.80 -10.40
CA ASN A 238 0.42 16.19 -11.62
C ASN A 238 1.02 14.83 -12.03
N ASP A 239 1.95 14.25 -11.27
CA ASP A 239 2.33 12.85 -11.49
C ASP A 239 1.16 11.90 -11.22
N ILE A 240 1.10 10.80 -11.96
CA ILE A 240 0.13 9.74 -11.69
C ILE A 240 0.68 8.85 -10.57
N VAL A 241 -0.07 8.76 -9.47
CA VAL A 241 0.16 7.81 -8.38
C VAL A 241 -0.71 6.59 -8.62
N LEU A 242 -0.10 5.40 -8.63
CA LEU A 242 -0.76 4.12 -8.85
C LEU A 242 -0.95 3.37 -7.52
N SER A 243 -2.15 2.83 -7.30
CA SER A 243 -2.39 1.75 -6.33
C SER A 243 -3.06 0.56 -7.01
N PRO A 244 -2.38 -0.60 -7.13
CA PRO A 244 -2.97 -1.81 -7.70
C PRO A 244 -3.96 -2.51 -6.76
N PHE A 245 -4.01 -2.11 -5.50
CA PHE A 245 -4.90 -2.61 -4.45
C PHE A 245 -5.47 -1.42 -3.68
N MET A 246 -6.25 -0.56 -4.36
CA MET A 246 -6.63 0.74 -3.78
C MET A 246 -7.62 0.65 -2.61
N GLY A 247 -8.26 -0.51 -2.38
CA GLY A 247 -9.26 -0.67 -1.34
C GLY A 247 -10.37 0.38 -1.46
N ILE A 248 -10.54 1.19 -0.41
CA ILE A 248 -11.49 2.31 -0.41
C ILE A 248 -10.88 3.65 -0.88
N GLY A 249 -9.70 3.62 -1.51
CA GLY A 249 -9.08 4.76 -2.17
C GLY A 249 -8.22 5.67 -1.28
N SER A 250 -7.62 5.16 -0.20
CA SER A 250 -6.79 5.98 0.71
C SER A 250 -5.63 6.66 0.00
N GLU A 251 -4.91 5.93 -0.85
CA GLU A 251 -3.79 6.43 -1.63
C GLU A 251 -4.23 7.51 -2.62
N GLY A 252 -5.41 7.32 -3.21
CA GLY A 252 -6.00 8.28 -4.14
C GLY A 252 -6.39 9.59 -3.45
N VAL A 253 -7.15 9.51 -2.36
CA VAL A 253 -7.57 10.70 -1.59
C VAL A 253 -6.37 11.56 -1.19
N VAL A 254 -5.29 10.94 -0.66
CA VAL A 254 -4.09 11.69 -0.29
C VAL A 254 -3.37 12.24 -1.52
N SER A 255 -3.30 11.48 -2.62
CA SER A 255 -2.66 11.94 -3.86
C SER A 255 -3.38 13.17 -4.44
N LEU A 256 -4.71 13.15 -4.49
CA LEU A 256 -5.52 14.28 -4.97
C LEU A 256 -5.34 15.52 -4.09
N LYS A 257 -5.39 15.37 -2.76
CA LYS A 257 -5.11 16.45 -1.80
C LYS A 257 -3.78 17.14 -2.04
N LEU A 258 -2.80 16.39 -2.47
CA LEU A 258 -1.44 16.87 -2.72
C LEU A 258 -1.22 17.32 -4.19
N GLY A 259 -2.28 17.45 -4.98
CA GLY A 259 -2.19 17.90 -6.39
C GLY A 259 -1.58 16.89 -7.35
N ARG A 260 -1.64 15.59 -7.01
CA ARG A 260 -1.24 14.49 -7.92
C ARG A 260 -2.49 13.95 -8.60
N LYS A 261 -2.30 13.22 -9.70
CA LYS A 261 -3.33 12.40 -10.33
C LYS A 261 -3.31 11.01 -9.71
N PHE A 262 -4.42 10.30 -9.78
CA PHE A 262 -4.51 8.95 -9.22
C PHE A 262 -5.04 7.94 -10.23
N PHE A 263 -4.43 6.76 -10.25
CA PHE A 263 -4.93 5.58 -10.96
C PHE A 263 -4.98 4.41 -9.98
N GLY A 264 -6.18 3.85 -9.77
CA GLY A 264 -6.38 2.79 -8.80
C GLY A 264 -7.10 1.59 -9.39
N VAL A 265 -6.75 0.38 -8.91
CA VAL A 265 -7.44 -0.87 -9.25
C VAL A 265 -7.93 -1.54 -7.98
N GLU A 266 -9.15 -2.08 -8.02
CA GLU A 266 -9.75 -2.81 -6.91
C GLU A 266 -10.61 -3.96 -7.44
N LEU A 267 -10.42 -5.14 -6.89
CA LEU A 267 -11.13 -6.35 -7.31
C LEU A 267 -12.52 -6.47 -6.65
N LYS A 268 -12.66 -5.97 -5.41
CA LYS A 268 -13.90 -6.04 -4.66
C LYS A 268 -14.82 -4.87 -4.97
N GLU A 269 -15.97 -5.16 -5.57
CA GLU A 269 -16.93 -4.15 -6.05
C GLU A 269 -17.37 -3.15 -4.97
N SER A 270 -17.66 -3.61 -3.75
CA SER A 270 -18.11 -2.73 -2.66
C SER A 270 -17.01 -1.72 -2.25
N TYR A 271 -15.74 -2.13 -2.29
CA TYR A 271 -14.60 -1.27 -2.01
C TYR A 271 -14.34 -0.31 -3.14
N TRP A 272 -14.37 -0.79 -4.39
CA TRP A 272 -14.28 0.06 -5.58
C TRP A 272 -15.34 1.16 -5.58
N ARG A 273 -16.63 0.82 -5.34
CA ARG A 273 -17.73 1.80 -5.25
C ARG A 273 -17.50 2.83 -4.15
N GLN A 274 -16.96 2.43 -3.01
CA GLN A 274 -16.62 3.36 -1.93
C GLN A 274 -15.42 4.22 -2.29
N ALA A 275 -14.41 3.66 -2.95
CA ALA A 275 -13.26 4.42 -3.45
C ALA A 275 -13.70 5.52 -4.42
N CYS A 276 -14.55 5.22 -5.40
CA CYS A 276 -15.09 6.21 -6.33
C CYS A 276 -15.77 7.38 -5.60
N LYS A 277 -16.58 7.10 -4.57
CA LYS A 277 -17.21 8.15 -3.75
C LYS A 277 -16.19 9.01 -3.00
N ASN A 278 -15.16 8.38 -2.43
CA ASN A 278 -14.13 9.09 -1.67
C ASN A 278 -13.29 9.97 -2.60
N LEU A 279 -12.92 9.46 -3.77
CA LEU A 279 -12.13 10.17 -4.78
C LEU A 279 -12.91 11.33 -5.38
N ASP A 280 -14.18 11.12 -5.74
CA ASP A 280 -15.06 12.15 -6.29
C ASP A 280 -15.28 13.30 -5.28
N ALA A 281 -15.46 12.98 -4.00
CA ALA A 281 -15.59 13.98 -2.96
C ALA A 281 -14.33 14.85 -2.83
N GLU A 282 -13.14 14.24 -2.92
CA GLU A 282 -11.87 14.95 -2.83
C GLU A 282 -11.57 15.79 -4.08
N ASP A 283 -11.84 15.24 -5.27
CA ASP A 283 -11.64 15.94 -6.57
C ASP A 283 -12.50 17.20 -6.66
N ARG A 284 -13.77 17.12 -6.22
CA ARG A 284 -14.67 18.29 -6.14
C ARG A 284 -14.18 19.33 -5.13
N GLN A 285 -13.68 18.91 -3.98
CA GLN A 285 -13.15 19.82 -2.98
C GLN A 285 -11.92 20.58 -3.50
N GLY A 286 -11.02 19.87 -4.20
CA GLY A 286 -9.85 20.48 -4.84
C GLY A 286 -10.23 21.52 -5.89
N ALA A 287 -11.24 21.25 -6.72
CA ALA A 287 -11.74 22.18 -7.73
C ALA A 287 -12.32 23.47 -7.11
N LEU A 288 -13.10 23.35 -6.04
CA LEU A 288 -13.67 24.51 -5.34
C LEU A 288 -12.60 25.43 -4.73
N PHE A 289 -11.50 24.87 -4.22
CA PHE A 289 -10.39 25.68 -3.70
C PHE A 289 -9.58 26.34 -4.81
N ALA A 290 -9.45 25.73 -5.97
CA ALA A 290 -8.79 26.34 -7.13
C ALA A 290 -9.57 27.55 -7.65
N GLU A 291 -10.91 27.44 -7.79
CA GLU A 291 -11.79 28.55 -8.19
C GLU A 291 -11.83 29.70 -7.17
N ALA A 292 -11.65 29.42 -5.90
CA ALA A 292 -11.62 30.46 -4.86
C ALA A 292 -10.27 31.21 -4.76
N ALA A 293 -9.23 30.70 -5.40
CA ALA A 293 -7.88 31.28 -5.40
C ALA A 293 -7.59 32.14 -6.64
N GLU A 294 -8.47 32.12 -7.66
CA GLU A 294 -8.47 33.01 -8.84
C GLU A 294 -9.31 34.28 -8.56
#